data_a3b4d2e00cb03abe79088c83432742e1
#
_entry.id   a3b4d2e00cb03abe79088c83432742e1
#
_cell.length_a   1.000
_cell.length_b   1.000
_cell.length_c   1.000
_cell.angle_alpha   90.00
_cell.angle_beta   90.00
_cell.angle_gamma   90.00
#
_symmetry.space_group_name_H-M   'P 1'
#
loop_
_entity.id
_entity.type
_entity.pdbx_description
1 polymer ?
#
loop_
_entity_poly.entity_id
_entity_poly.type
_entity_poly.pdbx_seq_one_letter_code
_entity_poly.pdbx_strand_id
1 'polypeptide(L)'
;MGNPVVHWELMSKDPAKVADFYAKIFGWKVQHRPEMNYRIVETGGNGGINGGIVKPEQAGPWPGNMLFYIAVDDLAAYRKNIIAAGGKIKIEEQKVPGMGKFTLFTDPEGRMMGLWKAKQK
;
A
#
# COMPACT_ATOMS: atom_id res chain seq x y z
N MET A 1 -21.13 3.95 -6.70
CA MET A 1 -20.36 4.28 -5.51
C MET A 1 -18.91 3.98 -5.74
N GLY A 2 -18.04 4.82 -5.27
CA GLY A 2 -16.63 4.60 -5.48
C GLY A 2 -16.01 3.71 -4.42
N ASN A 3 -14.79 3.30 -4.69
CA ASN A 3 -13.99 2.53 -3.74
C ASN A 3 -12.99 3.47 -3.08
N PRO A 4 -12.92 3.53 -1.75
CA PRO A 4 -12.07 4.51 -1.08
C PRO A 4 -10.59 4.13 -1.12
N VAL A 5 -9.75 5.15 -1.11
CA VAL A 5 -8.34 4.98 -0.84
C VAL A 5 -8.19 4.84 0.67
N VAL A 6 -7.61 3.75 1.14
CA VAL A 6 -7.58 3.45 2.57
C VAL A 6 -6.18 3.35 3.16
N HIS A 7 -5.15 3.40 2.33
CA HIS A 7 -3.78 3.21 2.80
C HIS A 7 -2.83 3.80 1.78
N TRP A 8 -1.74 4.39 2.25
CA TRP A 8 -0.65 4.82 1.39
C TRP A 8 0.62 4.10 1.84
N GLU A 9 1.59 4.03 0.94
CA GLU A 9 2.84 3.35 1.24
C GLU A 9 4.00 4.11 0.64
N LEU A 10 4.99 4.41 1.47
CA LEU A 10 6.24 4.99 1.01
C LEU A 10 7.28 3.90 0.92
N MET A 11 7.99 3.87 -0.19
CA MET A 11 9.11 2.96 -0.37
C MET A 11 10.39 3.73 -0.13
N SER A 12 11.23 3.22 0.75
CA SER A 12 12.39 3.94 1.22
C SER A 12 13.61 3.03 1.26
N LYS A 13 14.76 3.59 0.94
CA LYS A 13 16.03 2.88 1.09
C LYS A 13 16.45 2.80 2.55
N ASP A 14 15.96 3.73 3.37
CA ASP A 14 16.27 3.78 4.79
C ASP A 14 15.02 4.15 5.55
N PRO A 15 14.13 3.16 5.78
CA PRO A 15 12.84 3.44 6.42
C PRO A 15 12.94 4.07 7.79
N ALA A 16 13.95 3.70 8.59
CA ALA A 16 14.10 4.25 9.94
C ALA A 16 14.36 5.75 9.88
N LYS A 17 15.25 6.16 9.00
CA LYS A 17 15.60 7.58 8.86
C LYS A 17 14.43 8.39 8.34
N VAL A 18 13.71 7.85 7.36
CA VAL A 18 12.57 8.53 6.78
C VAL A 18 11.42 8.63 7.78
N ALA A 19 11.19 7.55 8.56
CA ALA A 19 10.18 7.56 9.59
C ALA A 19 10.46 8.63 10.63
N ASP A 20 11.72 8.76 11.08
CA ASP A 20 12.10 9.81 12.03
C ASP A 20 11.83 11.20 11.48
N PHE A 21 12.16 11.41 10.21
CA PHE A 21 11.93 12.69 9.57
C PHE A 21 10.44 13.08 9.64
N TYR A 22 9.57 12.18 9.22
CA TYR A 22 8.14 12.49 9.19
C TYR A 22 7.53 12.59 10.59
N ALA A 23 7.99 11.78 11.52
CA ALA A 23 7.50 11.85 12.89
C ALA A 23 7.87 13.19 13.53
N LYS A 24 9.08 13.65 13.26
CA LYS A 24 9.57 14.90 13.84
C LYS A 24 8.85 16.11 13.28
N ILE A 25 8.59 16.13 11.97
CA ILE A 25 7.97 17.28 11.31
C ILE A 25 6.47 17.32 11.55
N PHE A 26 5.81 16.18 11.43
CA PHE A 26 4.34 16.12 11.41
C PHE A 26 3.72 15.45 12.63
N GLY A 27 4.53 14.96 13.55
CA GLY A 27 4.00 14.32 14.74
C GLY A 27 3.39 12.96 14.50
N TRP A 28 3.72 12.32 13.38
CA TRP A 28 3.17 11.01 13.06
C TRP A 28 3.69 9.97 14.04
N LYS A 29 2.85 9.01 14.39
CA LYS A 29 3.24 7.90 15.24
C LYS A 29 3.65 6.73 14.35
N VAL A 30 4.84 6.21 14.59
CA VAL A 30 5.38 5.14 13.75
C VAL A 30 5.62 3.92 14.63
N GLN A 31 5.11 2.77 14.20
CA GLN A 31 5.30 1.51 14.89
C GLN A 31 6.06 0.56 13.97
N HIS A 32 7.25 0.15 14.40
CA HIS A 32 8.06 -0.77 13.63
C HIS A 32 7.59 -2.20 13.85
N ARG A 33 7.34 -2.91 12.75
CA ARG A 33 6.94 -4.32 12.75
C ARG A 33 8.02 -5.11 12.00
N PRO A 34 9.09 -5.53 12.70
CA PRO A 34 10.20 -6.22 12.01
C PRO A 34 9.78 -7.54 11.36
N GLU A 35 8.78 -8.22 11.93
CA GLU A 35 8.30 -9.48 11.37
C GLU A 35 7.66 -9.29 10.00
N MET A 36 7.23 -8.08 9.68
CA MET A 36 6.63 -7.74 8.40
C MET A 36 7.53 -6.88 7.53
N ASN A 37 8.71 -6.55 8.03
CA ASN A 37 9.62 -5.61 7.37
C ASN A 37 8.89 -4.30 7.03
N TYR A 38 8.17 -3.76 8.01
CA TYR A 38 7.24 -2.68 7.76
C TYR A 38 7.15 -1.73 8.95
N ARG A 39 6.94 -0.46 8.67
CA ARG A 39 6.62 0.52 9.69
C ARG A 39 5.23 1.04 9.45
N ILE A 40 4.34 0.82 10.40
CA ILE A 40 2.97 1.32 10.33
C ILE A 40 2.97 2.77 10.79
N VAL A 41 2.31 3.64 10.03
CA VAL A 41 2.28 5.06 10.30
C VAL A 41 0.86 5.51 10.56
N GLU A 42 0.66 6.10 11.74
CA GLU A 42 -0.61 6.73 12.09
C GLU A 42 -0.43 8.24 11.96
N THR A 43 -1.15 8.83 11.02
CA THR A 43 -1.03 10.26 10.78
C THR A 43 -1.80 11.10 11.80
N GLY A 44 -2.75 10.46 12.48
CA GLY A 44 -3.52 11.14 13.52
C GLY A 44 -4.65 11.95 12.96
N GLY A 45 -5.39 12.59 13.86
CA GLY A 45 -6.50 13.44 13.49
C GLY A 45 -7.70 12.67 12.99
N ASN A 46 -8.77 13.43 12.71
CA ASN A 46 -10.00 12.85 12.17
C ASN A 46 -9.98 12.98 10.67
N GLY A 47 -10.24 11.87 10.00
CA GLY A 47 -10.32 11.86 8.54
C GLY A 47 -9.01 11.69 7.81
N GLY A 48 -7.91 11.50 8.54
CA GLY A 48 -6.63 11.23 7.91
C GLY A 48 -6.53 9.79 7.43
N ILE A 49 -5.58 9.55 6.56
CA ILE A 49 -5.32 8.21 6.04
C ILE A 49 -3.99 7.73 6.60
N ASN A 50 -4.01 6.59 7.27
CA ASN A 50 -2.80 5.97 7.79
C ASN A 50 -2.10 5.20 6.68
N GLY A 51 -0.83 4.91 6.88
CA GLY A 51 -0.06 4.23 5.85
C GLY A 51 1.10 3.47 6.41
N GLY A 52 2.13 3.33 5.59
CA GLY A 52 3.31 2.59 5.99
C GLY A 52 4.54 3.00 5.23
N ILE A 53 5.68 2.61 5.78
CA ILE A 53 6.98 2.83 5.16
C ILE A 53 7.68 1.49 5.08
N VAL A 54 8.17 1.15 3.90
CA VAL A 54 8.78 -0.15 3.66
C VAL A 54 10.04 0.00 2.82
N LYS A 55 11.00 -0.89 3.05
CA LYS A 55 12.15 -1.00 2.18
C LYS A 55 11.89 -2.16 1.23
N PRO A 56 11.77 -1.90 -0.08
CA PRO A 56 11.59 -2.98 -1.04
C PRO A 56 12.81 -3.90 -1.01
N GLU A 57 12.58 -5.19 -0.98
CA GLU A 57 13.67 -6.14 -0.87
C GLU A 57 14.37 -6.41 -2.18
N GLN A 58 13.71 -6.17 -3.29
CA GLN A 58 14.24 -6.49 -4.60
C GLN A 58 13.80 -5.45 -5.61
N ALA A 59 14.48 -5.46 -6.74
CA ALA A 59 14.07 -4.69 -7.89
C ALA A 59 12.86 -5.38 -8.52
N GLY A 60 11.75 -5.36 -7.86
CA GLY A 60 10.52 -5.96 -8.36
C GLY A 60 9.67 -4.92 -9.04
N PRO A 61 8.35 -5.08 -8.96
CA PRO A 61 7.45 -4.11 -9.58
C PRO A 61 7.31 -2.82 -8.79
N TRP A 62 8.32 -2.45 -8.03
CA TRP A 62 8.29 -1.26 -7.18
C TRP A 62 8.78 -0.06 -7.99
N PRO A 63 7.93 0.89 -8.32
CA PRO A 63 8.34 1.99 -9.18
C PRO A 63 9.12 3.08 -8.46
N GLY A 64 9.31 2.96 -7.17
CA GLY A 64 10.11 3.93 -6.45
C GLY A 64 9.44 4.52 -5.24
N ASN A 65 8.63 5.54 -5.34
CA ASN A 65 8.37 6.37 -4.19
C ASN A 65 7.16 6.03 -3.34
N MET A 66 5.99 5.95 -3.93
CA MET A 66 4.79 5.67 -3.14
C MET A 66 3.67 5.15 -4.01
N LEU A 67 2.72 4.50 -3.35
CA LEU A 67 1.49 4.09 -4.01
C LEU A 67 0.34 4.17 -3.02
N PHE A 68 -0.88 4.11 -3.55
CA PHE A 68 -2.09 4.07 -2.75
C PHE A 68 -2.74 2.71 -2.86
N TYR A 69 -3.43 2.31 -1.79
CA TYR A 69 -4.24 1.10 -1.80
C TYR A 69 -5.72 1.48 -1.78
N ILE A 70 -6.46 0.84 -2.66
CA ILE A 70 -7.89 1.08 -2.83
C ILE A 70 -8.64 -0.13 -2.29
N ALA A 71 -9.60 0.10 -1.40
CA ALA A 71 -10.34 -1.00 -0.78
C ALA A 71 -11.32 -1.60 -1.77
N VAL A 72 -11.30 -2.93 -1.88
CA VAL A 72 -12.23 -3.66 -2.72
C VAL A 72 -12.71 -4.89 -1.97
N ASP A 73 -13.84 -5.43 -2.39
CA ASP A 73 -14.41 -6.62 -1.77
C ASP A 73 -14.08 -7.92 -2.53
N ASP A 74 -13.60 -7.80 -3.75
CA ASP A 74 -13.31 -8.97 -4.59
C ASP A 74 -12.12 -8.67 -5.50
N LEU A 75 -10.94 -9.13 -5.09
CA LEU A 75 -9.72 -8.86 -5.86
C LEU A 75 -9.79 -9.42 -7.28
N ALA A 76 -10.32 -10.63 -7.43
CA ALA A 76 -10.35 -11.27 -8.74
C ALA A 76 -11.22 -10.49 -9.72
N ALA A 77 -12.37 -10.01 -9.27
CA ALA A 77 -13.27 -9.24 -10.12
C ALA A 77 -12.61 -7.94 -10.56
N TYR A 78 -11.94 -7.25 -9.63
CA TYR A 78 -11.28 -5.99 -9.97
C TYR A 78 -10.06 -6.20 -10.86
N ARG A 79 -9.30 -7.29 -10.68
CA ARG A 79 -8.21 -7.61 -11.60
C ARG A 79 -8.72 -7.75 -13.03
N LYS A 80 -9.82 -8.45 -13.18
CA LYS A 80 -10.44 -8.64 -14.50
C LYS A 80 -10.84 -7.30 -15.11
N ASN A 81 -11.46 -6.44 -14.33
CA ASN A 81 -11.87 -5.12 -14.80
C ASN A 81 -10.67 -4.25 -15.17
N ILE A 82 -9.60 -4.31 -14.39
CA ILE A 82 -8.39 -3.54 -14.66
C ILE A 82 -7.78 -3.96 -16.01
N ILE A 83 -7.67 -5.25 -16.24
CA ILE A 83 -7.12 -5.76 -17.51
C ILE A 83 -7.99 -5.31 -18.67
N ALA A 84 -9.30 -5.41 -18.52
CA ALA A 84 -10.23 -5.02 -19.58
C ALA A 84 -10.14 -3.53 -19.89
N ALA A 85 -9.78 -2.72 -18.92
CA ALA A 85 -9.71 -1.26 -19.07
C ALA A 85 -8.30 -0.77 -19.44
N GLY A 86 -7.34 -1.66 -19.69
CA GLY A 86 -6.02 -1.27 -20.18
C GLY A 86 -4.93 -1.26 -19.15
N GLY A 87 -5.22 -1.67 -17.93
CA GLY A 87 -4.19 -1.80 -16.88
C GLY A 87 -3.49 -3.15 -16.96
N LYS A 88 -2.46 -3.31 -16.14
CA LYS A 88 -1.70 -4.56 -16.07
C LYS A 88 -1.56 -5.00 -14.63
N ILE A 89 -1.61 -6.32 -14.41
CA ILE A 89 -1.44 -6.87 -13.08
C ILE A 89 0.03 -7.17 -12.86
N LYS A 90 0.60 -6.65 -11.76
CA LYS A 90 2.01 -6.84 -11.43
C LYS A 90 2.21 -7.88 -10.34
N ILE A 91 1.36 -7.87 -9.33
CA ILE A 91 1.30 -8.93 -8.33
C ILE A 91 -0.16 -9.33 -8.27
N GLU A 92 -0.44 -10.58 -8.59
CA GLU A 92 -1.83 -11.04 -8.68
C GLU A 92 -2.51 -11.03 -7.32
N GLU A 93 -1.87 -11.63 -6.33
CA GLU A 93 -2.46 -11.66 -5.01
C GLU A 93 -1.39 -12.04 -4.00
N GLN A 94 -1.29 -11.26 -2.93
CA GLN A 94 -0.37 -11.56 -1.87
C GLN A 94 -1.08 -11.39 -0.54
N LYS A 95 -0.92 -12.39 0.32
CA LYS A 95 -1.54 -12.40 1.64
C LYS A 95 -0.68 -11.64 2.63
N VAL A 96 -1.34 -10.82 3.45
CA VAL A 96 -0.71 -10.21 4.62
C VAL A 96 -1.33 -10.91 5.83
N PRO A 97 -0.59 -11.79 6.51
CA PRO A 97 -1.18 -12.64 7.55
C PRO A 97 -1.90 -11.84 8.62
N GLY A 98 -3.12 -12.25 8.92
CA GLY A 98 -3.95 -11.60 9.93
C GLY A 98 -4.59 -10.29 9.51
N MET A 99 -4.29 -9.76 8.33
CA MET A 99 -4.78 -8.45 7.93
C MET A 99 -5.60 -8.44 6.65
N GLY A 100 -5.17 -9.17 5.64
CA GLY A 100 -5.89 -9.19 4.39
C GLY A 100 -5.02 -9.64 3.23
N LYS A 101 -5.40 -9.22 2.04
CA LYS A 101 -4.69 -9.56 0.80
C LYS A 101 -4.64 -8.35 -0.11
N PHE A 102 -3.66 -8.32 -1.00
CA PHE A 102 -3.57 -7.22 -1.96
C PHE A 102 -3.18 -7.71 -3.34
N THR A 103 -3.48 -6.85 -4.31
CA THR A 103 -3.06 -6.97 -5.69
C THR A 103 -2.29 -5.69 -6.02
N LEU A 104 -1.24 -5.78 -6.81
CA LEU A 104 -0.60 -4.59 -7.35
C LEU A 104 -0.82 -4.56 -8.86
N PHE A 105 -1.10 -3.37 -9.36
CA PHE A 105 -1.38 -3.20 -10.78
C PHE A 105 -0.83 -1.86 -11.25
N THR A 106 -0.71 -1.71 -12.57
CA THR A 106 -0.40 -0.41 -13.15
C THR A 106 -1.60 0.08 -13.93
N ASP A 107 -1.81 1.41 -13.89
CA ASP A 107 -2.83 2.03 -14.72
C ASP A 107 -2.34 2.13 -16.17
N PRO A 108 -3.17 2.62 -17.11
CA PRO A 108 -2.76 2.68 -18.52
C PRO A 108 -1.51 3.51 -18.79
N GLU A 109 -1.14 4.40 -17.89
CA GLU A 109 0.08 5.19 -18.02
C GLU A 109 1.26 4.61 -17.26
N GLY A 110 1.07 3.44 -16.63
CA GLY A 110 2.17 2.76 -15.97
C GLY A 110 2.37 3.09 -14.50
N ARG A 111 1.45 3.83 -13.89
CA ARG A 111 1.56 4.13 -12.45
C ARG A 111 1.14 2.93 -11.62
N MET A 112 1.95 2.63 -10.61
CA MET A 112 1.66 1.51 -9.71
C MET A 112 0.62 1.90 -8.66
N MET A 113 -0.34 1.03 -8.46
CA MET A 113 -1.38 1.17 -7.45
C MET A 113 -1.68 -0.18 -6.83
N GLY A 114 -2.35 -0.17 -5.69
CA GLY A 114 -2.73 -1.40 -5.01
C GLY A 114 -4.22 -1.52 -4.79
N LEU A 115 -4.69 -2.74 -4.79
CA LEU A 115 -6.01 -3.08 -4.31
C LEU A 115 -5.85 -3.78 -2.97
N TRP A 116 -6.72 -3.47 -2.05
CA TRP A 116 -6.67 -4.06 -0.72
C TRP A 116 -8.01 -4.71 -0.37
N LYS A 117 -7.95 -5.95 0.03
CA LYS A 117 -9.11 -6.62 0.60
C LYS A 117 -8.80 -6.98 2.04
N ALA A 118 -9.50 -6.33 2.97
CA ALA A 118 -9.29 -6.58 4.38
C ALA A 118 -9.78 -7.97 4.76
N LYS A 119 -9.15 -8.55 5.77
CA LYS A 119 -9.59 -9.84 6.30
C LYS A 119 -10.97 -9.68 6.89
N GLN A 120 -11.83 -10.63 6.58
CA GLN A 120 -13.18 -10.68 7.17
C GLN A 120 -13.11 -11.29 8.54
N LYS A 121 -13.95 -10.80 9.41
CA LYS A 121 -14.04 -11.32 10.78
C LYS A 121 -14.86 -12.59 10.85
#